data_119c5e1fed0f01bded9b1f52d046c437
#
_entry.id   119c5e1fed0f01bded9b1f52d046c437
#
_cell.length_a   1.000
_cell.length_b   1.000
_cell.length_c   1.000
_cell.angle_alpha   90.00
_cell.angle_beta   90.00
_cell.angle_gamma   90.00
#
_symmetry.space_group_name_H-M   'P 1'
#
loop_
_entity.id
_entity.type
_entity.pdbx_description
1 polymer ?
#
loop_
_entity_poly.entity_id
_entity_poly.type
_entity_poly.pdbx_seq_one_letter_code
_entity_poly.pdbx_strand_id
1 'polypeptide(L)'
;MSAAGSNAVGTAIAFRGSHAAVHRSLISKAADGVQISASGVMVAENLIETRAASPGDHNDAIQLLGSPKHITIARNKILNRNPQTSCLYLAGEHIEVRSNYVSGGGWTIYGGASNNGKGGAGASDVAVVDTIFGRDFFEKSGNFGPVTYWNKANVWRDNRFSDGVTIAP
;
A
#
# COMPACT_ATOMS: atom_id res chain seq x y z
N MET A 1 11.92 20.24 -28.13
CA MET A 1 11.71 19.92 -26.71
C MET A 1 11.87 18.41 -26.55
N SER A 2 12.99 17.98 -25.97
CA SER A 2 13.22 16.54 -25.71
C SER A 2 12.33 16.14 -24.54
N ALA A 3 11.38 15.26 -24.75
CA ALA A 3 10.72 14.57 -23.68
C ALA A 3 11.80 13.71 -23.00
N ALA A 4 12.18 14.07 -21.78
CA ALA A 4 12.98 13.21 -20.95
C ALA A 4 12.18 11.92 -20.74
N GLY A 5 12.61 10.83 -21.36
CA GLY A 5 12.01 9.52 -21.17
C GLY A 5 12.03 9.21 -19.69
N SER A 6 10.90 8.83 -19.11
CA SER A 6 10.86 8.40 -17.72
C SER A 6 11.68 7.11 -17.62
N ASN A 7 12.78 7.12 -16.89
CA ASN A 7 13.56 5.92 -16.56
C ASN A 7 12.88 5.12 -15.42
N ALA A 8 11.57 5.24 -15.26
CA ALA A 8 10.86 4.49 -14.26
C ALA A 8 10.63 3.06 -14.75
N VAL A 9 10.95 2.08 -13.91
CA VAL A 9 10.60 0.67 -14.14
C VAL A 9 9.15 0.43 -13.70
N GLY A 10 8.48 -0.55 -14.30
CA GLY A 10 7.10 -0.89 -13.94
C GLY A 10 6.98 -1.27 -12.46
N THR A 11 7.71 -2.29 -12.02
CA THR A 11 7.76 -2.77 -10.62
C THR A 11 9.19 -2.84 -10.14
N ALA A 12 9.50 -2.24 -8.98
CA ALA A 12 10.86 -2.26 -8.44
C ALA A 12 11.22 -3.63 -7.86
N ILE A 13 10.34 -4.23 -7.06
CA ILE A 13 10.55 -5.53 -6.43
C ILE A 13 9.30 -6.39 -6.61
N ALA A 14 9.47 -7.62 -7.10
CA ALA A 14 8.39 -8.59 -7.22
C ALA A 14 8.72 -9.88 -6.45
N PHE A 15 7.96 -10.15 -5.39
CA PHE A 15 8.04 -11.40 -4.65
C PHE A 15 7.17 -12.47 -5.31
N ARG A 16 7.83 -13.47 -5.90
CA ARG A 16 7.21 -14.65 -6.53
C ARG A 16 7.51 -15.94 -5.78
N GLY A 17 8.48 -15.92 -4.88
CA GLY A 17 8.85 -17.03 -3.98
C GLY A 17 8.48 -16.71 -2.54
N SER A 18 8.07 -17.75 -1.79
CA SER A 18 7.63 -17.64 -0.40
C SER A 18 8.80 -17.45 0.58
N HIS A 19 8.47 -16.98 1.79
CA HIS A 19 9.41 -16.79 2.89
C HIS A 19 10.57 -15.83 2.56
N ALA A 20 10.23 -14.69 1.97
CA ALA A 20 11.15 -13.67 1.54
C ALA A 20 10.95 -12.35 2.28
N ALA A 21 11.95 -11.50 2.29
CA ALA A 21 11.86 -10.20 2.94
C ALA A 21 12.63 -9.11 2.19
N VAL A 22 12.14 -7.88 2.31
CA VAL A 22 12.90 -6.67 2.02
C VAL A 22 12.85 -5.75 3.23
N HIS A 23 14.00 -5.28 3.64
CA HIS A 23 14.09 -4.37 4.78
C HIS A 23 15.26 -3.38 4.62
N ARG A 24 15.14 -2.22 5.34
CA ARG A 24 16.16 -1.16 5.39
C ARG A 24 16.63 -0.69 4.03
N SER A 25 15.67 -0.53 3.11
CA SER A 25 15.94 -0.20 1.72
C SER A 25 15.23 1.08 1.29
N LEU A 26 15.82 1.78 0.34
CA LEU A 26 15.15 2.83 -0.43
C LEU A 26 14.64 2.22 -1.73
N ILE A 27 13.32 2.20 -1.89
CA ILE A 27 12.64 1.70 -3.09
C ILE A 27 11.98 2.90 -3.77
N SER A 28 12.48 3.28 -4.91
CA SER A 28 12.02 4.50 -5.61
C SER A 28 12.13 4.38 -7.13
N LYS A 29 11.58 5.35 -7.85
CA LYS A 29 11.63 5.47 -9.32
C LYS A 29 10.94 4.31 -10.06
N ALA A 30 9.92 3.72 -9.48
CA ALA A 30 9.08 2.70 -10.10
C ALA A 30 7.62 3.13 -10.08
N ALA A 31 6.83 2.59 -10.99
CA ALA A 31 5.38 2.74 -10.97
C ALA A 31 4.81 2.02 -9.74
N ASP A 32 5.12 0.74 -9.60
CA ASP A 32 4.84 -0.03 -8.38
C ASP A 32 6.11 -0.20 -7.56
N GLY A 33 6.02 -0.01 -6.25
CA GLY A 33 7.17 -0.22 -5.37
C GLY A 33 7.45 -1.70 -5.15
N VAL A 34 6.51 -2.41 -4.54
CA VAL A 34 6.65 -3.83 -4.20
C VAL A 34 5.39 -4.59 -4.61
N GLN A 35 5.54 -5.61 -5.43
CA GLN A 35 4.48 -6.57 -5.73
C GLN A 35 4.70 -7.88 -4.96
N ILE A 36 3.64 -8.41 -4.36
CA ILE A 36 3.68 -9.64 -3.56
C ILE A 36 2.63 -10.61 -4.09
N SER A 37 3.08 -11.69 -4.72
CA SER A 37 2.23 -12.81 -5.15
C SER A 37 2.57 -14.12 -4.43
N ALA A 38 3.44 -14.09 -3.45
CA ALA A 38 3.92 -15.22 -2.68
C ALA A 38 3.60 -15.05 -1.19
N SER A 39 3.50 -16.16 -0.45
CA SER A 39 3.17 -16.17 0.96
C SER A 39 4.40 -16.07 1.87
N GLY A 40 4.20 -15.65 3.13
CA GLY A 40 5.29 -15.54 4.11
C GLY A 40 6.26 -14.39 3.79
N VAL A 41 5.79 -13.30 3.21
CA VAL A 41 6.64 -12.16 2.82
C VAL A 41 6.60 -11.07 3.88
N MET A 42 7.77 -10.50 4.18
CA MET A 42 7.93 -9.35 5.06
C MET A 42 8.50 -8.15 4.31
N VAL A 43 7.82 -7.00 4.43
CA VAL A 43 8.30 -5.68 3.96
C VAL A 43 8.43 -4.78 5.18
N ALA A 44 9.66 -4.50 5.62
CA ALA A 44 9.86 -3.79 6.88
C ALA A 44 10.99 -2.75 6.84
N GLU A 45 10.78 -1.62 7.54
CA GLU A 45 11.83 -0.60 7.74
C GLU A 45 12.34 0.01 6.42
N ASN A 46 11.47 0.15 5.41
CA ASN A 46 11.83 0.73 4.13
C ASN A 46 11.30 2.15 3.97
N LEU A 47 11.94 2.92 3.11
CA LEU A 47 11.36 4.08 2.45
C LEU A 47 10.92 3.68 1.04
N ILE A 48 9.62 3.74 0.77
CA ILE A 48 9.03 3.36 -0.51
C ILE A 48 8.36 4.59 -1.12
N GLU A 49 8.83 5.02 -2.28
CA GLU A 49 8.29 6.16 -3.02
C GLU A 49 7.94 5.74 -4.45
N THR A 50 6.67 5.77 -4.79
CA THR A 50 6.23 5.50 -6.16
C THR A 50 6.22 6.76 -7.00
N ARG A 51 6.47 6.61 -8.29
CA ARG A 51 6.32 7.66 -9.30
C ARG A 51 5.52 7.13 -10.47
N ALA A 52 4.59 7.94 -10.95
CA ALA A 52 3.94 7.66 -12.22
C ALA A 52 5.01 7.51 -13.32
N ALA A 53 5.04 6.38 -13.98
CA ALA A 53 5.94 6.12 -15.10
C ALA A 53 5.33 6.62 -16.40
N SER A 54 4.03 6.42 -16.60
CA SER A 54 3.30 6.82 -17.80
C SER A 54 1.84 7.14 -17.45
N PRO A 55 1.15 7.94 -18.28
CA PRO A 55 -0.29 8.13 -18.15
C PRO A 55 -1.01 6.77 -18.23
N GLY A 56 -1.82 6.45 -17.24
CA GLY A 56 -2.58 5.20 -17.17
C GLY A 56 -1.92 4.07 -16.40
N ASP A 57 -0.68 4.24 -15.92
CA ASP A 57 -0.06 3.27 -15.02
C ASP A 57 -0.84 3.18 -13.70
N HIS A 58 -0.97 1.95 -13.21
CA HIS A 58 -1.38 1.69 -11.84
C HIS A 58 -0.15 1.81 -10.94
N ASN A 59 -0.22 2.68 -9.94
CA ASN A 59 0.94 3.00 -9.10
C ASN A 59 0.64 2.67 -7.65
N ASP A 60 0.64 1.40 -7.31
CA ASP A 60 0.53 0.97 -5.92
C ASP A 60 1.92 0.89 -5.27
N ALA A 61 2.10 1.51 -4.11
CA ALA A 61 3.40 1.45 -3.45
C ALA A 61 3.71 0.03 -2.96
N ILE A 62 2.72 -0.66 -2.40
CA ILE A 62 2.78 -2.10 -2.13
C ILE A 62 1.48 -2.73 -2.63
N GLN A 63 1.59 -3.70 -3.53
CA GLN A 63 0.46 -4.39 -4.14
C GLN A 63 0.51 -5.89 -3.84
N LEU A 64 -0.54 -6.41 -3.22
CA LEU A 64 -0.73 -7.85 -3.04
C LEU A 64 -1.58 -8.39 -4.18
N LEU A 65 -1.11 -9.43 -4.84
CA LEU A 65 -1.74 -10.03 -6.03
C LEU A 65 -2.10 -11.50 -5.79
N GLY A 66 -3.23 -11.91 -6.30
CA GLY A 66 -3.75 -13.25 -6.07
C GLY A 66 -4.24 -13.40 -4.62
N SER A 67 -3.86 -14.45 -3.97
CA SER A 67 -4.26 -14.73 -2.58
C SER A 67 -3.05 -15.09 -1.71
N PRO A 68 -2.06 -14.21 -1.56
CA PRO A 68 -0.92 -14.47 -0.70
C PRO A 68 -1.35 -14.54 0.77
N LYS A 69 -0.63 -15.31 1.58
CA LYS A 69 -0.92 -15.49 3.01
C LYS A 69 0.30 -15.14 3.87
N HIS A 70 0.02 -14.73 5.11
CA HIS A 70 1.05 -14.42 6.10
C HIS A 70 1.99 -13.32 5.62
N ILE A 71 1.41 -12.15 5.36
CA ILE A 71 2.14 -10.97 4.90
C ILE A 71 2.30 -9.98 6.06
N THR A 72 3.53 -9.51 6.26
CA THR A 72 3.84 -8.47 7.24
C THR A 72 4.37 -7.22 6.55
N ILE A 73 3.71 -6.09 6.76
CA ILE A 73 4.12 -4.76 6.30
C ILE A 73 4.31 -3.87 7.53
N ALA A 74 5.55 -3.62 7.93
CA ALA A 74 5.81 -3.01 9.22
C ALA A 74 6.91 -1.94 9.20
N ARG A 75 6.70 -0.84 9.94
CA ARG A 75 7.69 0.22 10.15
C ARG A 75 8.27 0.81 8.86
N ASN A 76 7.44 0.89 7.80
CA ASN A 76 7.84 1.54 6.56
C ASN A 76 7.35 3.00 6.53
N LYS A 77 8.04 3.84 5.77
CA LYS A 77 7.51 5.09 5.25
C LYS A 77 7.12 4.88 3.79
N ILE A 78 5.82 4.99 3.48
CA ILE A 78 5.24 4.67 2.17
C ILE A 78 4.57 5.90 1.60
N LEU A 79 5.07 6.37 0.47
CA LEU A 79 4.67 7.62 -0.17
C LEU A 79 4.24 7.38 -1.61
N ASN A 80 3.00 7.77 -1.93
CA ASN A 80 2.47 7.69 -3.29
C ASN A 80 1.85 9.03 -3.71
N ARG A 81 2.55 9.82 -4.48
CA ARG A 81 2.06 11.13 -4.98
C ARG A 81 0.92 11.01 -5.99
N ASN A 82 0.67 9.82 -6.51
CA ASN A 82 -0.37 9.61 -7.51
C ASN A 82 -1.76 9.81 -6.92
N PRO A 83 -2.66 10.54 -7.59
CA PRO A 83 -4.05 10.68 -7.14
C PRO A 83 -4.93 9.48 -7.47
N GLN A 84 -4.34 8.42 -8.03
CA GLN A 84 -5.00 7.15 -8.38
C GLN A 84 -4.33 6.00 -7.62
N THR A 85 -5.00 4.85 -7.58
CA THR A 85 -4.47 3.64 -6.94
C THR A 85 -4.21 3.81 -5.44
N SER A 86 -3.18 3.20 -4.85
CA SER A 86 -3.03 3.21 -3.40
C SER A 86 -1.59 3.21 -2.91
N CYS A 87 -1.38 3.53 -1.64
CA CYS A 87 -0.15 3.14 -0.96
C CYS A 87 -0.14 1.62 -0.72
N LEU A 88 -1.25 1.07 -0.26
CA LEU A 88 -1.39 -0.36 0.01
C LEU A 88 -2.63 -0.91 -0.69
N TYR A 89 -2.44 -1.86 -1.59
CA TYR A 89 -3.49 -2.68 -2.19
C TYR A 89 -3.45 -4.07 -1.57
N LEU A 90 -4.44 -4.37 -0.70
CA LEU A 90 -4.46 -5.60 0.08
C LEU A 90 -5.30 -6.68 -0.58
N ALA A 91 -4.74 -7.90 -0.65
CA ALA A 91 -5.38 -9.11 -1.14
C ALA A 91 -4.83 -10.32 -0.39
N GLY A 92 -5.63 -11.35 -0.18
CA GLY A 92 -5.20 -12.59 0.48
C GLY A 92 -5.59 -12.69 1.96
N GLU A 93 -4.83 -13.41 2.74
CA GLU A 93 -5.21 -13.78 4.11
C GLU A 93 -4.06 -13.60 5.10
N HIS A 94 -4.38 -13.37 6.37
CA HIS A 94 -3.40 -13.18 7.46
C HIS A 94 -2.42 -12.06 7.13
N ILE A 95 -2.93 -10.84 6.95
CA ILE A 95 -2.15 -9.66 6.58
C ILE A 95 -2.00 -8.74 7.78
N GLU A 96 -0.78 -8.47 8.19
CA GLU A 96 -0.46 -7.52 9.26
C GLU A 96 0.18 -6.25 8.68
N VAL A 97 -0.47 -5.12 8.88
CA VAL A 97 0.04 -3.78 8.57
C VAL A 97 0.19 -3.03 9.88
N ARG A 98 1.42 -2.76 10.31
CA ARG A 98 1.63 -2.14 11.62
C ARG A 98 2.75 -1.12 11.68
N SER A 99 2.53 -0.08 12.45
CA SER A 99 3.53 0.97 12.74
C SER A 99 4.14 1.59 11.48
N ASN A 100 3.33 1.75 10.42
CA ASN A 100 3.77 2.40 9.20
C ASN A 100 3.42 3.88 9.20
N TYR A 101 4.11 4.64 8.38
CA TYR A 101 3.69 5.94 7.90
C TYR A 101 3.27 5.80 6.43
N VAL A 102 2.03 6.14 6.11
CA VAL A 102 1.47 6.02 4.76
C VAL A 102 0.89 7.35 4.30
N SER A 103 1.16 7.77 3.07
CA SER A 103 0.61 9.02 2.53
C SER A 103 0.46 8.97 1.03
N GLY A 104 -0.70 9.34 0.54
CA GLY A 104 -0.99 9.44 -0.88
C GLY A 104 -1.86 8.32 -1.45
N GLY A 105 -1.83 8.19 -2.77
CA GLY A 105 -2.75 7.34 -3.53
C GLY A 105 -4.10 7.98 -3.79
N GLY A 106 -4.96 7.35 -4.56
CA GLY A 106 -6.37 7.69 -4.66
C GLY A 106 -7.06 7.43 -3.33
N TRP A 107 -6.99 6.21 -2.85
CA TRP A 107 -7.20 5.83 -1.46
C TRP A 107 -5.86 5.36 -0.88
N THR A 108 -5.55 5.78 0.35
CA THR A 108 -4.26 5.38 0.93
C THR A 108 -4.19 3.86 1.13
N ILE A 109 -5.27 3.24 1.57
CA ILE A 109 -5.39 1.78 1.67
C ILE A 109 -6.64 1.29 0.94
N TYR A 110 -6.46 0.32 0.05
CA TYR A 110 -7.50 -0.56 -0.42
C TYR A 110 -7.53 -1.80 0.47
N GLY A 111 -8.53 -1.89 1.35
CA GLY A 111 -8.62 -2.92 2.39
C GLY A 111 -9.03 -4.30 1.90
N GLY A 112 -9.28 -4.45 0.61
CA GLY A 112 -9.49 -5.73 -0.05
C GLY A 112 -10.87 -6.36 0.12
N ALA A 113 -11.81 -5.76 0.86
CA ALA A 113 -13.15 -6.31 0.96
C ALA A 113 -13.86 -6.33 -0.39
N SER A 114 -14.46 -7.45 -0.72
CA SER A 114 -15.35 -7.55 -1.88
C SER A 114 -16.70 -6.93 -1.53
N ASN A 115 -17.17 -6.02 -2.36
CA ASN A 115 -18.51 -5.45 -2.25
C ASN A 115 -19.36 -5.89 -3.46
N ASN A 116 -20.14 -6.96 -3.30
CA ASN A 116 -21.02 -7.53 -4.33
C ASN A 116 -20.31 -7.75 -5.69
N GLY A 117 -19.10 -8.29 -5.69
CA GLY A 117 -18.31 -8.53 -6.88
C GLY A 117 -17.70 -7.28 -7.51
N LYS A 118 -17.84 -6.13 -6.87
CA LYS A 118 -17.19 -4.88 -7.26
C LYS A 118 -16.26 -4.42 -6.14
N GLY A 119 -15.03 -4.11 -6.46
CA GLY A 119 -14.02 -3.64 -5.52
C GLY A 119 -13.08 -4.74 -5.08
N GLY A 120 -12.42 -4.58 -3.99
CA GLY A 120 -11.30 -5.33 -3.45
C GLY A 120 -10.99 -6.75 -3.92
N ALA A 121 -9.74 -7.11 -3.85
CA ALA A 121 -9.23 -8.39 -4.34
C ALA A 121 -9.51 -9.60 -3.42
N GLY A 122 -10.38 -9.45 -2.41
CA GLY A 122 -10.69 -10.51 -1.46
C GLY A 122 -9.62 -10.66 -0.39
N ALA A 123 -9.50 -9.67 0.54
CA ALA A 123 -8.65 -9.79 1.71
C ALA A 123 -9.45 -10.16 2.95
N SER A 124 -8.94 -11.07 3.77
CA SER A 124 -9.51 -11.51 5.04
C SER A 124 -8.43 -11.66 6.11
N ASP A 125 -8.85 -11.60 7.38
CA ASP A 125 -7.93 -11.61 8.51
C ASP A 125 -6.80 -10.56 8.35
N VAL A 126 -7.24 -9.32 8.15
CA VAL A 126 -6.36 -8.16 8.00
C VAL A 126 -6.33 -7.37 9.30
N ALA A 127 -5.15 -7.05 9.76
CA ALA A 127 -4.95 -6.12 10.86
C ALA A 127 -4.19 -4.88 10.39
N VAL A 128 -4.79 -3.70 10.55
CA VAL A 128 -4.09 -2.41 10.39
C VAL A 128 -4.03 -1.75 11.76
N VAL A 129 -2.82 -1.62 12.28
CA VAL A 129 -2.59 -1.22 13.67
C VAL A 129 -1.48 -0.17 13.75
N ASP A 130 -1.67 0.84 14.61
CA ASP A 130 -0.66 1.86 14.93
C ASP A 130 -0.03 2.48 13.67
N THR A 131 -0.84 2.76 12.67
CA THR A 131 -0.37 3.34 11.40
C THR A 131 -0.72 4.84 11.35
N ILE A 132 0.27 5.62 10.95
CA ILE A 132 0.13 7.07 10.77
C ILE A 132 -0.18 7.36 9.31
N PHE A 133 -1.29 8.06 9.09
CA PHE A 133 -1.73 8.52 7.78
C PHE A 133 -1.27 9.97 7.57
N GLY A 134 -0.25 10.14 6.75
CA GLY A 134 0.31 11.44 6.42
C GLY A 134 -0.61 12.25 5.50
N ARG A 135 -0.42 13.55 5.51
CA ARG A 135 -1.10 14.49 4.60
C ARG A 135 -0.09 15.21 3.70
N ASP A 136 0.97 14.48 3.29
CA ASP A 136 2.06 15.07 2.49
C ASP A 136 1.59 15.54 1.12
N PHE A 137 0.59 14.89 0.54
CA PHE A 137 0.13 15.15 -0.82
C PHE A 137 -1.37 15.51 -0.89
N PHE A 138 -2.18 14.95 -0.01
CA PHE A 138 -3.62 15.13 0.00
C PHE A 138 -4.12 15.31 1.43
N GLU A 139 -5.08 16.22 1.61
CA GLU A 139 -5.65 16.56 2.92
C GLU A 139 -6.24 15.36 3.68
N LYS A 140 -6.79 14.38 2.95
CA LYS A 140 -7.39 13.17 3.51
C LYS A 140 -6.43 11.97 3.52
N SER A 141 -5.12 12.19 3.45
CA SER A 141 -4.07 11.19 3.24
C SER A 141 -4.05 10.64 1.81
N GLY A 142 -5.13 10.06 1.31
CA GLY A 142 -5.37 9.79 -0.11
C GLY A 142 -6.22 10.88 -0.75
N ASN A 143 -6.22 10.96 -2.08
CA ASN A 143 -7.00 11.94 -2.84
C ASN A 143 -8.51 11.85 -2.51
N PHE A 144 -9.03 10.64 -2.37
CA PHE A 144 -10.42 10.40 -2.01
C PHE A 144 -10.62 10.13 -0.51
N GLY A 145 -9.62 9.59 0.17
CA GLY A 145 -9.67 9.29 1.60
C GLY A 145 -8.61 8.30 2.08
N PRO A 146 -8.60 7.99 3.38
CA PRO A 146 -7.59 7.11 3.97
C PRO A 146 -7.80 5.64 3.65
N VAL A 147 -9.05 5.15 3.58
CA VAL A 147 -9.32 3.72 3.36
C VAL A 147 -10.62 3.50 2.59
N THR A 148 -10.63 2.45 1.77
CA THR A 148 -11.84 1.95 1.09
C THR A 148 -11.85 0.42 1.08
N TYR A 149 -13.00 -0.18 0.76
CA TYR A 149 -13.20 -1.64 0.73
C TYR A 149 -12.75 -2.35 2.02
N TRP A 150 -13.09 -1.75 3.17
CA TRP A 150 -12.77 -2.31 4.47
C TRP A 150 -13.82 -3.33 4.92
N ASN A 151 -13.37 -4.51 5.37
CA ASN A 151 -14.25 -5.49 6.00
C ASN A 151 -14.27 -5.25 7.51
N LYS A 152 -15.46 -5.06 8.08
CA LYS A 152 -15.63 -4.80 9.52
C LYS A 152 -15.19 -5.98 10.42
N ALA A 153 -15.02 -7.18 9.87
CA ALA A 153 -14.45 -8.31 10.60
C ALA A 153 -12.92 -8.22 10.79
N ASN A 154 -12.26 -7.34 10.03
CA ASN A 154 -10.83 -7.09 10.16
C ASN A 154 -10.52 -6.17 11.35
N VAL A 155 -9.28 -6.18 11.82
CA VAL A 155 -8.80 -5.36 12.93
C VAL A 155 -8.34 -3.99 12.45
N TRP A 156 -8.97 -2.94 12.99
CA TRP A 156 -8.54 -1.55 12.79
C TRP A 156 -8.34 -0.89 14.14
N ARG A 157 -7.09 -0.58 14.51
CA ARG A 157 -6.81 -0.08 15.86
C ARG A 157 -5.64 0.91 15.87
N ASP A 158 -5.76 1.96 16.67
CA ASP A 158 -4.73 2.96 16.96
C ASP A 158 -4.19 3.67 15.71
N ASN A 159 -5.01 3.73 14.64
CA ASN A 159 -4.65 4.45 13.42
C ASN A 159 -5.06 5.90 13.51
N ARG A 160 -4.19 6.81 13.08
CA ARG A 160 -4.41 8.25 13.18
C ARG A 160 -3.80 9.01 12.02
N PHE A 161 -4.30 10.20 11.77
CA PHE A 161 -3.60 11.16 10.92
C PHE A 161 -2.33 11.68 11.62
N SER A 162 -1.43 12.26 10.84
CA SER A 162 -0.18 12.84 11.33
C SER A 162 -0.37 13.98 12.34
N ASP A 163 -1.55 14.59 12.41
CA ASP A 163 -1.95 15.57 13.41
C ASP A 163 -2.58 14.95 14.68
N GLY A 164 -2.62 13.65 14.79
CA GLY A 164 -3.13 12.90 15.94
C GLY A 164 -4.63 12.55 15.90
N VAL A 165 -5.38 13.05 14.91
CA VAL A 165 -6.80 12.72 14.78
C VAL A 165 -6.98 11.25 14.45
N THR A 166 -7.78 10.54 15.24
CA THR A 166 -8.11 9.12 15.03
C THR A 166 -8.89 8.90 13.73
N ILE A 167 -8.58 7.81 13.04
CA ILE A 167 -9.23 7.43 11.78
C ILE A 167 -10.07 6.18 12.01
N ALA A 168 -11.33 6.25 11.60
CA ALA A 168 -12.18 5.09 11.41
C ALA A 168 -12.07 4.58 9.94
N PRO A 169 -12.16 3.26 9.68
CA PRO A 169 -12.12 2.71 8.33
C PRO A 169 -13.44 2.88 7.58
#